data_12776a23d6dff1f9cdd8aa9a72e0785a
#
_entry.id   12776a23d6dff1f9cdd8aa9a72e0785a
#
_cell.length_a   1.000
_cell.length_b   1.000
_cell.length_c   1.000
_cell.angle_alpha   90.00
_cell.angle_beta   90.00
_cell.angle_gamma   90.00
#
_symmetry.space_group_name_H-M   'P 1'
#
loop_
_entity.id
_entity.type
_entity.pdbx_description
1 polymer ?
#
loop_
_entity_poly.entity_id
_entity_poly.type
_entity_poly.pdbx_seq_one_letter_code
_entity_poly.pdbx_strand_id
1 'polypeptide(L)'
;RMLIPANRYVTEMSFVNQIWRRCGWNFDVRATIRGAEMNAGQTYRVNPVTREFIFDSHRLCPQYAANIHKIMHRHHIKTIYSYPSVACNFLKLCFNQGLDTSFIKYALLSSEAVTKDQFVFLTRKCGISIAFTYGHTEKLILAGNNHGTELKVEQAYGYTELIDNAGNNVTTPGGYGELVGSTLYNYYFPLLRYRTDDYATLARFERSPYGYDEMWLTSIDGRHAFNALLRADGTTTTETAIILSDDFYTHIEGLQYIQTREGYVTVCVIPGNGYTTQDSKYLFNQTAHVMGGADYVELKEVSDLQTMPNGKFLPVLNYLLNPALSQRRS
;
A
#
# COMPACT_ATOMS: atom_id res chain seq x y z
N ARG A 1 -26.14 1.79 -3.89
CA ARG A 1 -25.65 2.85 -2.96
C ARG A 1 -25.83 2.33 -1.55
N MET A 2 -24.74 2.26 -0.76
CA MET A 2 -24.77 1.80 0.62
C MET A 2 -25.01 2.98 1.57
N LEU A 3 -25.81 2.75 2.62
CA LEU A 3 -26.02 3.72 3.69
C LEU A 3 -25.02 3.47 4.82
N ILE A 4 -24.31 4.52 5.24
CA ILE A 4 -23.34 4.46 6.32
C ILE A 4 -23.78 5.43 7.42
N PRO A 5 -23.90 4.98 8.69
CA PRO A 5 -24.27 5.87 9.80
C PRO A 5 -23.20 6.96 10.01
N ALA A 6 -23.62 8.17 10.38
CA ALA A 6 -22.72 9.30 10.60
C ALA A 6 -21.63 9.03 11.66
N ASN A 7 -21.97 8.28 12.72
CA ASN A 7 -21.03 7.91 13.79
C ASN A 7 -20.00 6.85 13.34
N ARG A 8 -20.19 6.23 12.18
CA ARG A 8 -19.25 5.21 11.66
C ARG A 8 -17.84 5.76 11.43
N TYR A 9 -17.75 7.02 11.01
CA TYR A 9 -16.46 7.69 10.88
C TYR A 9 -15.70 7.75 12.21
N VAL A 10 -16.38 8.12 13.31
CA VAL A 10 -15.77 8.19 14.65
C VAL A 10 -15.31 6.80 15.10
N THR A 11 -16.15 5.78 14.89
CA THR A 11 -15.79 4.39 15.20
C THR A 11 -14.54 3.95 14.43
N GLU A 12 -14.51 4.15 13.11
CA GLU A 12 -13.35 3.80 12.28
C GLU A 12 -12.10 4.51 12.74
N MET A 13 -12.17 5.83 12.97
CA MET A 13 -11.02 6.61 13.40
C MET A 13 -10.49 6.19 14.77
N SER A 14 -11.33 5.66 15.64
CA SER A 14 -10.89 5.10 16.94
C SER A 14 -9.96 3.90 16.72
N PHE A 15 -10.31 2.98 15.83
CA PHE A 15 -9.45 1.85 15.49
C PHE A 15 -8.20 2.27 14.70
N VAL A 16 -8.36 3.13 13.70
CA VAL A 16 -7.26 3.64 12.89
C VAL A 16 -6.22 4.35 13.77
N ASN A 17 -6.65 5.20 14.71
CA ASN A 17 -5.76 5.86 15.65
C ASN A 17 -5.02 4.85 16.55
N GLN A 18 -5.68 3.76 16.93
CA GLN A 18 -5.04 2.67 17.68
C GLN A 18 -3.93 2.00 16.88
N ILE A 19 -4.17 1.74 15.59
CA ILE A 19 -3.17 1.20 14.67
C ILE A 19 -2.01 2.19 14.53
N TRP A 20 -2.28 3.47 14.29
CA TRP A 20 -1.25 4.50 14.13
C TRP A 20 -0.37 4.66 15.38
N ARG A 21 -0.96 4.51 16.57
CA ARG A 21 -0.19 4.54 17.83
C ARG A 21 0.84 3.42 17.97
N ARG A 22 0.67 2.31 17.26
CA ARG A 22 1.64 1.20 17.28
C ARG A 22 3.01 1.61 16.74
N CYS A 23 3.07 2.55 15.79
CA CYS A 23 4.36 3.06 15.29
C CYS A 23 4.97 4.16 16.18
N GLY A 24 4.33 4.52 17.30
CA GLY A 24 4.79 5.56 18.24
C GLY A 24 4.16 6.94 18.02
N TRP A 25 3.35 7.13 16.99
CA TRP A 25 2.59 8.36 16.79
C TRP A 25 1.56 8.57 17.92
N ASN A 26 1.45 9.79 18.44
CA ASN A 26 0.57 10.10 19.57
C ASN A 26 -0.25 11.37 19.33
N PHE A 27 -1.13 11.35 18.33
CA PHE A 27 -2.03 12.47 17.98
C PHE A 27 -1.32 13.79 17.64
N ASP A 28 -0.06 13.71 17.23
CA ASP A 28 0.69 14.87 16.75
C ASP A 28 0.08 15.43 15.46
N VAL A 29 0.35 16.73 15.24
CA VAL A 29 0.02 17.39 13.97
C VAL A 29 0.70 16.66 12.82
N ARG A 30 -0.03 16.49 11.73
CA ARG A 30 0.46 15.76 10.55
C ARG A 30 0.36 16.57 9.26
N ALA A 31 1.28 16.32 8.34
CA ALA A 31 1.21 16.74 6.96
C ALA A 31 0.45 15.68 6.17
N THR A 32 -0.75 16.00 5.75
CA THR A 32 -1.59 15.15 4.91
C THR A 32 -1.31 15.47 3.45
N ILE A 33 -0.59 14.58 2.75
CA ILE A 33 -0.22 14.76 1.33
C ILE A 33 -1.05 13.77 0.50
N ARG A 34 -2.17 14.24 -0.03
CA ARG A 34 -3.15 13.44 -0.80
C ARG A 34 -3.81 14.29 -1.88
N GLY A 35 -4.57 13.66 -2.79
CA GLY A 35 -5.42 14.41 -3.71
C GLY A 35 -6.36 15.35 -2.95
N ALA A 36 -6.19 16.64 -3.12
CA ALA A 36 -6.97 17.67 -2.44
C ALA A 36 -7.19 18.88 -3.36
N GLU A 37 -8.43 19.29 -3.47
CA GLU A 37 -8.74 20.53 -4.18
C GLU A 37 -8.21 21.75 -3.38
N MET A 38 -7.44 22.59 -4.06
CA MET A 38 -6.86 23.79 -3.52
C MET A 38 -7.34 25.00 -4.33
N ASN A 39 -7.64 26.10 -3.64
CA ASN A 39 -7.93 27.38 -4.31
C ASN A 39 -6.71 27.89 -5.09
N ALA A 40 -6.93 28.75 -6.06
CA ALA A 40 -5.86 29.38 -6.82
C ALA A 40 -4.89 30.10 -5.87
N GLY A 41 -3.58 29.82 -6.01
CA GLY A 41 -2.54 30.42 -5.15
C GLY A 41 -2.39 29.79 -3.76
N GLN A 42 -3.29 28.92 -3.34
CA GLN A 42 -3.21 28.25 -2.04
C GLN A 42 -2.19 27.12 -2.07
N THR A 43 -1.27 27.12 -1.12
CA THR A 43 -0.24 26.07 -0.98
C THR A 43 -0.69 24.93 -0.09
N TYR A 44 -1.47 25.21 0.96
CA TYR A 44 -2.00 24.23 1.90
C TYR A 44 -3.29 24.71 2.58
N ARG A 45 -4.02 23.79 3.18
CA ARG A 45 -5.15 24.07 4.07
C ARG A 45 -4.84 23.53 5.46
N VAL A 46 -5.43 24.11 6.50
CA VAL A 46 -5.34 23.60 7.86
C VAL A 46 -6.71 23.11 8.31
N ASN A 47 -6.74 21.90 8.83
CA ASN A 47 -7.90 21.38 9.57
C ASN A 47 -7.52 21.27 11.05
N PRO A 48 -7.96 22.20 11.91
CA PRO A 48 -7.61 22.19 13.32
C PRO A 48 -8.26 21.04 14.10
N VAL A 49 -9.41 20.55 13.65
CA VAL A 49 -10.13 19.45 14.31
C VAL A 49 -9.35 18.14 14.18
N THR A 50 -8.86 17.83 12.98
CA THR A 50 -8.07 16.62 12.70
C THR A 50 -6.56 16.84 12.86
N ARG A 51 -6.13 18.07 13.22
CA ARG A 51 -4.72 18.49 13.35
C ARG A 51 -3.90 18.22 12.09
N GLU A 52 -4.42 18.65 10.95
CA GLU A 52 -3.82 18.39 9.63
C GLU A 52 -3.43 19.66 8.90
N PHE A 53 -2.23 19.65 8.34
CA PHE A 53 -1.83 20.51 7.23
C PHE A 53 -2.00 19.70 5.95
N ILE A 54 -2.95 20.09 5.10
CA ILE A 54 -3.36 19.34 3.91
C ILE A 54 -2.68 19.92 2.68
N PHE A 55 -2.00 19.09 1.92
CA PHE A 55 -1.28 19.40 0.70
C PHE A 55 -1.81 18.55 -0.45
N ASP A 56 -1.84 19.11 -1.66
CA ASP A 56 -2.30 18.41 -2.85
C ASP A 56 -1.18 17.59 -3.49
N SER A 57 -1.32 16.26 -3.46
CA SER A 57 -0.34 15.33 -4.03
C SER A 57 -0.24 15.42 -5.56
N HIS A 58 -1.27 15.87 -6.27
CA HIS A 58 -1.24 16.04 -7.72
C HIS A 58 -0.32 17.18 -8.18
N ARG A 59 0.02 18.09 -7.26
CA ARG A 59 0.95 19.19 -7.50
C ARG A 59 2.39 18.88 -7.11
N LEU A 60 2.68 17.63 -6.71
CA LEU A 60 3.98 17.25 -6.19
C LEU A 60 5.06 17.32 -7.26
N CYS A 61 5.94 18.29 -7.11
CA CYS A 61 7.11 18.57 -7.94
C CYS A 61 8.23 19.07 -7.01
N PRO A 62 9.50 19.19 -7.46
CA PRO A 62 10.61 19.61 -6.61
C PRO A 62 10.32 20.91 -5.83
N GLN A 63 9.82 21.94 -6.50
CA GLN A 63 9.50 23.23 -5.86
C GLN A 63 8.40 23.10 -4.80
N TYR A 64 7.37 22.29 -5.07
CA TYR A 64 6.26 22.12 -4.11
C TYR A 64 6.70 21.25 -2.93
N ALA A 65 7.52 20.23 -3.16
CA ALA A 65 8.12 19.42 -2.09
C ALA A 65 8.98 20.27 -1.15
N ALA A 66 9.81 21.19 -1.67
CA ALA A 66 10.57 22.14 -0.86
C ALA A 66 9.66 23.05 -0.02
N ASN A 67 8.53 23.50 -0.57
CA ASN A 67 7.55 24.30 0.17
C ASN A 67 6.88 23.49 1.30
N ILE A 68 6.47 22.25 1.02
CA ILE A 68 5.91 21.33 2.04
C ILE A 68 6.94 21.12 3.15
N HIS A 69 8.19 20.78 2.80
CA HIS A 69 9.27 20.60 3.75
C HIS A 69 9.47 21.83 4.64
N LYS A 70 9.54 23.04 4.07
CA LYS A 70 9.66 24.31 4.79
C LYS A 70 8.52 24.53 5.78
N ILE A 71 7.28 24.21 5.37
CA ILE A 71 6.08 24.34 6.23
C ILE A 71 6.15 23.31 7.36
N MET A 72 6.48 22.06 7.06
CA MET A 72 6.63 21.01 8.06
C MET A 72 7.70 21.37 9.10
N HIS A 73 8.86 21.85 8.66
CA HIS A 73 9.95 22.27 9.55
C HIS A 73 9.52 23.44 10.43
N ARG A 74 8.90 24.49 9.85
CA ARG A 74 8.43 25.68 10.59
C ARG A 74 7.41 25.34 11.68
N HIS A 75 6.51 24.40 11.41
CA HIS A 75 5.43 24.01 12.33
C HIS A 75 5.76 22.75 13.14
N HIS A 76 7.02 22.30 13.15
CA HIS A 76 7.50 21.11 13.86
C HIS A 76 6.69 19.86 13.57
N ILE A 77 6.20 19.71 12.32
CA ILE A 77 5.40 18.56 11.88
C ILE A 77 6.34 17.40 11.59
N LYS A 78 6.26 16.35 12.39
CA LYS A 78 7.12 15.16 12.30
C LYS A 78 6.45 13.98 11.64
N THR A 79 5.21 14.14 11.18
CA THR A 79 4.34 13.05 10.71
C THR A 79 3.83 13.34 9.31
N ILE A 80 3.98 12.38 8.41
CA ILE A 80 3.33 12.37 7.09
C ILE A 80 2.12 11.44 7.17
N TYR A 81 0.98 11.86 6.63
CA TYR A 81 -0.17 11.01 6.35
C TYR A 81 -0.43 11.02 4.84
N SER A 82 -0.30 9.88 4.18
CA SER A 82 -0.26 9.84 2.72
C SER A 82 -0.56 8.44 2.14
N TYR A 83 -0.58 8.35 0.81
CA TYR A 83 -0.36 7.10 0.10
C TYR A 83 1.12 6.69 0.21
N PRO A 84 1.45 5.39 0.29
CA PRO A 84 2.84 4.93 0.28
C PRO A 84 3.68 5.50 -0.86
N SER A 85 3.17 5.46 -2.09
CA SER A 85 3.86 5.98 -3.28
C SER A 85 4.15 7.48 -3.18
N VAL A 86 3.18 8.27 -2.70
CA VAL A 86 3.31 9.73 -2.55
C VAL A 86 4.29 10.08 -1.43
N ALA A 87 4.27 9.36 -0.29
CA ALA A 87 5.23 9.59 0.79
C ALA A 87 6.68 9.33 0.32
N CYS A 88 6.90 8.23 -0.40
CA CYS A 88 8.21 7.91 -0.98
C CYS A 88 8.66 8.99 -1.99
N ASN A 89 7.78 9.40 -2.90
CA ASN A 89 8.09 10.43 -3.89
C ASN A 89 8.44 11.77 -3.22
N PHE A 90 7.65 12.20 -2.22
CA PHE A 90 7.94 13.41 -1.46
C PHE A 90 9.35 13.39 -0.84
N LEU A 91 9.70 12.29 -0.17
CA LEU A 91 11.01 12.15 0.48
C LEU A 91 12.16 12.11 -0.54
N LYS A 92 11.98 11.40 -1.68
CA LYS A 92 12.96 11.38 -2.77
C LYS A 92 13.18 12.78 -3.34
N LEU A 93 12.11 13.55 -3.59
CA LEU A 93 12.21 14.94 -4.04
C LEU A 93 12.95 15.82 -3.03
N CYS A 94 12.78 15.60 -1.73
CA CYS A 94 13.53 16.29 -0.68
C CYS A 94 15.02 15.90 -0.72
N PHE A 95 15.35 14.62 -0.81
CA PHE A 95 16.73 14.15 -0.88
C PHE A 95 17.47 14.67 -2.12
N ASN A 96 16.83 14.66 -3.28
CA ASN A 96 17.42 15.16 -4.53
C ASN A 96 17.74 16.66 -4.46
N GLN A 97 17.15 17.39 -3.53
CA GLN A 97 17.40 18.82 -3.27
C GLN A 97 18.34 19.05 -2.06
N GLY A 98 18.86 17.99 -1.45
CA GLY A 98 19.71 18.09 -0.25
C GLY A 98 18.97 18.59 1.01
N LEU A 99 17.64 18.46 1.08
CA LEU A 99 16.86 18.89 2.22
C LEU A 99 16.95 17.86 3.36
N ASP A 100 17.20 18.35 4.57
CA ASP A 100 17.22 17.49 5.76
C ASP A 100 15.80 17.04 6.14
N THR A 101 15.55 15.73 6.05
CA THR A 101 14.28 15.10 6.44
C THR A 101 14.36 14.35 7.76
N SER A 102 15.46 14.43 8.49
CA SER A 102 15.72 13.68 9.73
C SER A 102 14.72 14.00 10.88
N PHE A 103 14.05 15.15 10.80
CA PHE A 103 12.98 15.53 11.74
C PHE A 103 11.67 14.77 11.53
N ILE A 104 11.46 14.14 10.35
CA ILE A 104 10.27 13.35 10.05
C ILE A 104 10.44 11.99 10.72
N LYS A 105 9.52 11.64 11.61
CA LYS A 105 9.62 10.43 12.45
C LYS A 105 8.58 9.38 12.11
N TYR A 106 7.42 9.78 11.59
CA TYR A 106 6.29 8.89 11.39
C TYR A 106 5.70 9.04 9.99
N ALA A 107 5.34 7.92 9.38
CA ALA A 107 4.50 7.90 8.20
C ALA A 107 3.26 7.03 8.44
N LEU A 108 2.10 7.65 8.35
CA LEU A 108 0.79 7.02 8.44
C LEU A 108 0.31 6.78 7.01
N LEU A 109 0.22 5.52 6.60
CA LEU A 109 0.01 5.15 5.20
C LEU A 109 -1.32 4.42 5.03
N SER A 110 -2.02 4.67 3.94
CA SER A 110 -3.28 3.97 3.65
C SER A 110 -3.66 4.02 2.17
N SER A 111 -4.68 3.26 1.80
CA SER A 111 -5.33 3.24 0.48
C SER A 111 -4.51 2.67 -0.67
N GLU A 112 -3.28 2.29 -0.44
CA GLU A 112 -2.43 1.50 -1.33
C GLU A 112 -1.72 0.43 -0.49
N ALA A 113 -1.37 -0.70 -1.11
CA ALA A 113 -0.47 -1.66 -0.49
C ALA A 113 0.94 -1.05 -0.34
N VAL A 114 1.58 -1.29 0.78
CA VAL A 114 2.99 -0.91 0.97
C VAL A 114 3.85 -2.00 0.33
N THR A 115 4.59 -1.65 -0.71
CA THR A 115 5.52 -2.59 -1.35
C THR A 115 6.79 -2.77 -0.52
N LYS A 116 7.54 -3.86 -0.76
CA LYS A 116 8.73 -4.17 0.02
C LYS A 116 9.83 -3.13 -0.15
N ASP A 117 10.02 -2.60 -1.36
CA ASP A 117 10.95 -1.51 -1.64
C ASP A 117 10.56 -0.22 -0.90
N GLN A 118 9.26 0.13 -0.90
CA GLN A 118 8.76 1.29 -0.14
C GLN A 118 8.94 1.11 1.36
N PHE A 119 8.68 -0.09 1.88
CA PHE A 119 8.92 -0.40 3.29
C PHE A 119 10.39 -0.23 3.67
N VAL A 120 11.29 -0.82 2.89
CA VAL A 120 12.74 -0.71 3.11
C VAL A 120 13.21 0.74 2.97
N PHE A 121 12.76 1.46 1.96
CA PHE A 121 13.09 2.87 1.77
C PHE A 121 12.68 3.72 2.98
N LEU A 122 11.44 3.64 3.42
CA LEU A 122 10.92 4.44 4.53
C LEU A 122 11.58 4.09 5.87
N THR A 123 11.75 2.78 6.15
CA THR A 123 12.23 2.33 7.46
C THR A 123 13.75 2.33 7.58
N ARG A 124 14.47 1.81 6.56
CA ARG A 124 15.93 1.67 6.64
C ARG A 124 16.67 2.89 6.10
N LYS A 125 16.23 3.44 4.95
CA LYS A 125 16.94 4.59 4.34
C LYS A 125 16.53 5.92 5.00
N CYS A 126 15.25 6.11 5.31
CA CYS A 126 14.74 7.34 5.92
C CYS A 126 14.67 7.28 7.45
N GLY A 127 14.75 6.12 8.08
CA GLY A 127 14.64 5.96 9.54
C GLY A 127 13.26 6.32 10.10
N ILE A 128 12.20 6.18 9.31
CA ILE A 128 10.83 6.56 9.65
C ILE A 128 10.08 5.34 10.19
N SER A 129 9.41 5.49 11.34
CA SER A 129 8.46 4.51 11.83
C SER A 129 7.16 4.61 11.04
N ILE A 130 6.66 3.48 10.53
CA ILE A 130 5.48 3.48 9.67
C ILE A 130 4.31 2.72 10.29
N ALA A 131 3.11 3.26 10.12
CA ALA A 131 1.86 2.54 10.29
C ALA A 131 1.11 2.55 8.96
N PHE A 132 0.64 1.40 8.52
CA PHE A 132 -0.21 1.29 7.34
C PHE A 132 -1.46 0.48 7.63
N THR A 133 -2.55 0.85 6.96
CA THR A 133 -3.87 0.29 7.19
C THR A 133 -4.46 -0.22 5.88
N TYR A 134 -5.09 -1.39 5.96
CA TYR A 134 -6.02 -1.89 4.98
C TYR A 134 -7.44 -1.63 5.46
N GLY A 135 -8.29 -1.21 4.55
CA GLY A 135 -9.73 -1.02 4.76
C GLY A 135 -10.40 -0.65 3.45
N HIS A 136 -11.71 -0.77 3.39
CA HIS A 136 -12.48 -0.50 2.19
C HIS A 136 -13.73 0.33 2.48
N THR A 137 -14.41 0.77 1.42
CA THR A 137 -15.54 1.72 1.50
C THR A 137 -16.72 1.14 2.29
N GLU A 138 -16.92 -0.16 2.23
CA GLU A 138 -18.00 -0.89 2.91
C GLU A 138 -17.83 -0.95 4.43
N LYS A 139 -16.63 -0.63 4.94
CA LYS A 139 -16.37 -0.48 6.37
C LYS A 139 -16.63 -1.75 7.19
N LEU A 140 -16.30 -2.93 6.69
CA LEU A 140 -16.46 -4.19 7.41
C LEU A 140 -15.15 -4.84 7.87
N ILE A 141 -14.05 -4.60 7.16
CA ILE A 141 -12.73 -5.12 7.53
C ILE A 141 -11.78 -3.94 7.73
N LEU A 142 -11.00 -4.00 8.77
CA LEU A 142 -9.88 -3.11 9.02
C LEU A 142 -8.70 -3.95 9.51
N ALA A 143 -7.54 -3.74 8.91
CA ALA A 143 -6.30 -4.34 9.37
C ALA A 143 -5.18 -3.31 9.38
N GLY A 144 -4.19 -3.50 10.21
CA GLY A 144 -3.04 -2.63 10.28
C GLY A 144 -1.78 -3.35 10.73
N ASN A 145 -0.61 -2.84 10.33
CA ASN A 145 0.65 -3.43 10.72
C ASN A 145 0.96 -3.23 12.21
N ASN A 146 1.83 -4.08 12.73
CA ASN A 146 2.35 -4.01 14.09
C ASN A 146 3.87 -4.24 14.06
N HIS A 147 4.62 -3.15 13.92
CA HIS A 147 6.10 -3.12 13.87
C HIS A 147 6.79 -3.86 12.70
N GLY A 148 6.04 -4.41 11.74
CA GLY A 148 6.57 -5.13 10.60
C GLY A 148 5.69 -4.96 9.38
N THR A 149 5.76 -5.92 8.46
CA THR A 149 4.94 -5.95 7.25
C THR A 149 3.63 -6.72 7.42
N GLU A 150 3.52 -7.58 8.44
CA GLU A 150 2.30 -8.33 8.72
C GLU A 150 1.19 -7.40 9.23
N LEU A 151 -0.03 -7.70 8.82
CA LEU A 151 -1.22 -6.96 9.19
C LEU A 151 -2.04 -7.75 10.21
N LYS A 152 -2.32 -7.13 11.34
CA LYS A 152 -3.29 -7.62 12.31
C LYS A 152 -4.68 -7.17 11.91
N VAL A 153 -5.62 -8.10 11.81
CA VAL A 153 -7.04 -7.80 11.57
C VAL A 153 -7.69 -7.33 12.87
N GLU A 154 -8.40 -6.22 12.81
CA GLU A 154 -9.15 -5.66 13.95
C GLU A 154 -10.53 -6.33 14.04
N GLN A 155 -10.59 -7.52 14.63
CA GLN A 155 -11.81 -8.33 14.72
C GLN A 155 -12.96 -7.61 15.46
N ALA A 156 -12.65 -6.70 16.37
CA ALA A 156 -13.65 -5.87 17.06
C ALA A 156 -14.22 -4.76 16.16
N TYR A 157 -13.59 -4.44 15.02
CA TYR A 157 -14.09 -3.50 14.03
C TYR A 157 -15.15 -4.12 13.12
N GLY A 158 -14.95 -5.38 12.74
CA GLY A 158 -15.85 -6.17 11.90
C GLY A 158 -15.40 -7.62 11.91
N TYR A 159 -16.33 -8.55 11.93
CA TYR A 159 -15.99 -9.96 11.92
C TYR A 159 -15.43 -10.36 10.56
N THR A 160 -14.21 -10.85 10.54
CA THR A 160 -13.47 -11.19 9.33
C THR A 160 -13.16 -12.68 9.27
N GLU A 161 -13.45 -13.28 8.13
CA GLU A 161 -13.12 -14.65 7.76
C GLU A 161 -12.14 -14.62 6.58
N LEU A 162 -11.31 -15.64 6.45
CA LEU A 162 -10.50 -15.91 5.26
C LEU A 162 -11.00 -17.21 4.64
N ILE A 163 -11.53 -17.16 3.42
CA ILE A 163 -12.27 -18.28 2.79
C ILE A 163 -11.54 -18.73 1.53
N ASP A 164 -11.28 -20.05 1.44
CA ASP A 164 -10.69 -20.65 0.25
C ASP A 164 -11.68 -20.77 -0.93
N ASN A 165 -11.19 -21.21 -2.08
CA ASN A 165 -12.02 -21.37 -3.29
C ASN A 165 -13.11 -22.47 -3.15
N ALA A 166 -12.97 -23.37 -2.17
CA ALA A 166 -13.96 -24.40 -1.86
C ALA A 166 -15.03 -23.92 -0.85
N GLY A 167 -14.88 -22.70 -0.32
CA GLY A 167 -15.80 -22.11 0.67
C GLY A 167 -15.48 -22.45 2.11
N ASN A 168 -14.32 -23.06 2.38
CA ASN A 168 -13.88 -23.41 3.74
C ASN A 168 -13.07 -22.29 4.37
N ASN A 169 -13.10 -22.19 5.69
CA ASN A 169 -12.22 -21.28 6.43
C ASN A 169 -10.75 -21.67 6.30
N VAL A 170 -9.90 -20.75 5.92
CA VAL A 170 -8.44 -20.91 5.92
C VAL A 170 -7.96 -20.74 7.36
N THR A 171 -7.42 -21.81 7.92
CA THR A 171 -6.94 -21.87 9.33
C THR A 171 -5.46 -22.20 9.45
N THR A 172 -4.83 -22.65 8.36
CA THR A 172 -3.41 -23.04 8.33
C THR A 172 -2.53 -21.89 7.89
N PRO A 173 -1.44 -21.56 8.62
CA PRO A 173 -0.46 -20.55 8.18
C PRO A 173 0.05 -20.81 6.75
N GLY A 174 0.19 -19.75 5.97
CA GLY A 174 0.52 -19.81 4.54
C GLY A 174 -0.69 -20.08 3.63
N GLY A 175 -1.85 -20.41 4.20
CA GLY A 175 -3.08 -20.58 3.44
C GLY A 175 -3.55 -19.25 2.82
N TYR A 176 -4.14 -19.35 1.63
CA TYR A 176 -4.59 -18.23 0.81
C TYR A 176 -6.09 -18.27 0.63
N GLY A 177 -6.75 -17.12 0.71
CA GLY A 177 -8.20 -17.04 0.56
C GLY A 177 -8.71 -15.64 0.38
N GLU A 178 -10.00 -15.52 0.13
CA GLU A 178 -10.72 -14.26 0.03
C GLU A 178 -11.08 -13.74 1.41
N LEU A 179 -10.90 -12.44 1.63
CA LEU A 179 -11.38 -11.74 2.81
C LEU A 179 -12.90 -11.57 2.74
N VAL A 180 -13.58 -12.14 3.70
CA VAL A 180 -15.04 -12.07 3.83
C VAL A 180 -15.37 -11.39 5.15
N GLY A 181 -16.24 -10.37 5.12
CA GLY A 181 -16.51 -9.57 6.29
C GLY A 181 -17.99 -9.46 6.65
N SER A 182 -18.24 -9.33 7.95
CA SER A 182 -19.57 -8.96 8.50
C SER A 182 -19.46 -7.69 9.32
N THR A 183 -20.39 -6.75 9.09
CA THR A 183 -20.41 -5.47 9.80
C THR A 183 -20.85 -5.64 11.24
N LEU A 184 -20.15 -4.98 12.19
CA LEU A 184 -20.56 -4.91 13.59
C LEU A 184 -21.24 -3.58 13.95
N TYR A 185 -20.99 -2.50 13.21
CA TYR A 185 -21.44 -1.15 13.57
C TYR A 185 -22.30 -0.47 12.50
N ASN A 186 -22.68 -1.15 11.43
CA ASN A 186 -23.61 -0.61 10.43
C ASN A 186 -24.99 -1.27 10.55
N TYR A 187 -25.86 -0.70 11.37
CA TYR A 187 -27.21 -1.18 11.61
C TYR A 187 -28.23 -0.73 10.55
N TYR A 188 -27.89 0.26 9.72
CA TYR A 188 -28.76 0.74 8.65
C TYR A 188 -28.64 -0.07 7.36
N PHE A 189 -27.47 -0.67 7.15
CA PHE A 189 -27.18 -1.52 6.00
C PHE A 189 -26.22 -2.63 6.43
N PRO A 190 -26.70 -3.61 7.21
CA PRO A 190 -25.86 -4.69 7.70
C PRO A 190 -25.43 -5.59 6.53
N LEU A 191 -24.13 -5.77 6.38
CA LEU A 191 -23.54 -6.74 5.47
C LEU A 191 -23.11 -7.96 6.28
N LEU A 192 -23.60 -9.15 5.88
CA LEU A 192 -23.25 -10.42 6.51
C LEU A 192 -22.51 -11.29 5.50
N ARG A 193 -21.31 -11.74 5.90
CA ARG A 193 -20.42 -12.54 5.06
C ARG A 193 -20.26 -11.98 3.64
N TYR A 194 -20.03 -10.66 3.57
CA TYR A 194 -19.83 -9.95 2.33
C TYR A 194 -18.45 -10.30 1.75
N ARG A 195 -18.44 -10.78 0.52
CA ARG A 195 -17.22 -11.10 -0.23
C ARG A 195 -16.62 -9.81 -0.75
N THR A 196 -15.36 -9.52 -0.38
CA THR A 196 -14.72 -8.26 -0.71
C THR A 196 -14.05 -8.28 -2.09
N ASP A 197 -13.81 -9.47 -2.64
CA ASP A 197 -12.97 -9.68 -3.81
C ASP A 197 -11.49 -9.28 -3.57
N ASP A 198 -11.12 -9.08 -2.29
CA ASP A 198 -9.75 -8.90 -1.85
C ASP A 198 -9.25 -10.20 -1.22
N TYR A 199 -8.05 -10.61 -1.60
CA TYR A 199 -7.44 -11.87 -1.18
C TYR A 199 -6.27 -11.61 -0.24
N ALA A 200 -5.97 -12.59 0.61
CA ALA A 200 -4.90 -12.47 1.59
C ALA A 200 -4.24 -13.81 1.88
N THR A 201 -3.02 -13.75 2.39
CA THR A 201 -2.31 -14.92 2.91
C THR A 201 -2.32 -14.88 4.43
N LEU A 202 -2.78 -15.97 5.06
CA LEU A 202 -2.78 -16.12 6.51
C LEU A 202 -1.34 -16.26 7.03
N ALA A 203 -0.93 -15.37 7.93
CA ALA A 203 0.32 -15.54 8.65
C ALA A 203 0.14 -16.51 9.81
N ARG A 204 -0.82 -16.23 10.68
CA ARG A 204 -1.14 -17.04 11.87
C ARG A 204 -2.41 -16.56 12.56
N PHE A 205 -2.86 -17.37 13.51
CA PHE A 205 -3.76 -16.91 14.57
C PHE A 205 -3.00 -16.82 15.89
N GLU A 206 -3.30 -15.80 16.68
CA GLU A 206 -2.78 -15.63 18.04
C GLU A 206 -3.95 -15.53 19.02
N ARG A 207 -3.83 -16.21 20.16
CA ARG A 207 -4.85 -16.08 21.21
C ARG A 207 -4.74 -14.74 21.91
N SER A 208 -5.76 -13.93 21.80
CA SER A 208 -5.85 -12.66 22.51
C SER A 208 -5.92 -12.89 24.04
N PRO A 209 -5.37 -11.97 24.84
CA PRO A 209 -5.60 -11.97 26.30
C PRO A 209 -7.09 -11.91 26.69
N TYR A 210 -7.95 -11.44 25.78
CA TYR A 210 -9.40 -11.35 25.97
C TYR A 210 -10.17 -12.59 25.52
N GLY A 211 -9.49 -13.65 25.10
CA GLY A 211 -10.08 -14.95 24.80
C GLY A 211 -10.63 -15.15 23.41
N TYR A 212 -10.37 -14.26 22.44
CA TYR A 212 -10.66 -14.46 21.00
C TYR A 212 -9.39 -14.66 20.20
N ASP A 213 -9.53 -15.21 19.00
CA ASP A 213 -8.38 -15.43 18.11
C ASP A 213 -8.15 -14.20 17.23
N GLU A 214 -6.95 -13.66 17.25
CA GLU A 214 -6.47 -12.56 16.44
C GLU A 214 -5.89 -13.10 15.13
N MET A 215 -6.44 -12.69 14.01
CA MET A 215 -5.97 -13.04 12.67
C MET A 215 -4.84 -12.11 12.23
N TRP A 216 -3.73 -12.71 11.79
CA TRP A 216 -2.61 -12.00 11.20
C TRP A 216 -2.41 -12.42 9.75
N LEU A 217 -2.18 -11.45 8.87
CA LEU A 217 -2.01 -11.64 7.44
C LEU A 217 -0.59 -11.25 7.03
N THR A 218 0.04 -12.07 6.18
CA THR A 218 1.36 -11.77 5.62
C THR A 218 1.24 -10.72 4.51
N SER A 219 0.19 -10.82 3.69
CA SER A 219 -0.12 -9.90 2.60
C SER A 219 -1.62 -9.76 2.41
N ILE A 220 -2.03 -8.65 1.81
CA ILE A 220 -3.36 -8.45 1.24
C ILE A 220 -3.15 -8.01 -0.20
N ASP A 221 -3.59 -8.85 -1.13
CA ASP A 221 -3.27 -8.69 -2.56
C ASP A 221 -4.31 -7.83 -3.31
N GLY A 222 -5.28 -7.25 -2.59
CA GLY A 222 -6.38 -6.51 -3.20
C GLY A 222 -7.21 -7.40 -4.13
N ARG A 223 -7.85 -6.82 -5.13
CA ARG A 223 -8.64 -7.58 -6.11
C ARG A 223 -7.73 -8.48 -6.91
N HIS A 224 -7.74 -9.77 -6.58
CA HIS A 224 -6.84 -10.80 -7.11
C HIS A 224 -6.77 -10.81 -8.65
N ALA A 225 -7.90 -10.63 -9.31
CA ALA A 225 -7.97 -10.60 -10.77
C ALA A 225 -7.12 -9.48 -11.40
N PHE A 226 -6.84 -8.40 -10.69
CA PHE A 226 -6.13 -7.24 -11.24
C PHE A 226 -4.63 -7.23 -10.95
N ASN A 227 -4.18 -7.96 -9.92
CA ASN A 227 -2.78 -8.04 -9.52
C ASN A 227 -2.10 -9.34 -9.97
N ALA A 228 -2.83 -10.22 -10.65
CA ALA A 228 -2.27 -11.45 -11.18
C ALA A 228 -1.48 -11.21 -12.47
N LEU A 229 -0.44 -12.01 -12.67
CA LEU A 229 0.29 -12.13 -13.93
C LEU A 229 -0.14 -13.44 -14.62
N LEU A 230 -0.49 -13.36 -15.88
CA LEU A 230 -0.83 -14.52 -16.72
C LEU A 230 0.44 -15.13 -17.29
N ARG A 231 0.66 -16.43 -17.07
CA ARG A 231 1.73 -17.20 -17.71
C ARG A 231 1.30 -17.68 -19.09
N ALA A 232 2.28 -18.10 -19.89
CA ALA A 232 2.05 -18.63 -21.23
C ALA A 232 1.26 -19.95 -21.27
N ASP A 233 1.22 -20.67 -20.16
CA ASP A 233 0.42 -21.90 -19.99
C ASP A 233 -1.03 -21.64 -19.53
N GLY A 234 -1.45 -20.37 -19.47
CA GLY A 234 -2.76 -19.94 -19.02
C GLY A 234 -2.95 -19.92 -17.50
N THR A 235 -1.94 -20.32 -16.71
CA THR A 235 -1.99 -20.21 -15.25
C THR A 235 -1.71 -18.78 -14.80
N THR A 236 -2.13 -18.45 -13.59
CA THR A 236 -1.86 -17.14 -12.98
C THR A 236 -0.82 -17.24 -11.86
N THR A 237 -0.11 -16.15 -11.66
CA THR A 237 0.81 -15.97 -10.54
C THR A 237 0.69 -14.53 -10.01
N THR A 238 1.38 -14.18 -8.94
CA THR A 238 1.44 -12.82 -8.39
C THR A 238 2.88 -12.34 -8.31
N GLU A 239 3.08 -11.03 -8.21
CA GLU A 239 4.41 -10.47 -7.99
C GLU A 239 5.04 -10.95 -6.69
N THR A 240 4.23 -11.32 -5.70
CA THR A 240 4.71 -11.87 -4.41
C THR A 240 5.38 -13.23 -4.54
N ALA A 241 5.12 -13.97 -5.64
CA ALA A 241 5.82 -15.19 -5.97
C ALA A 241 7.26 -14.95 -6.47
N ILE A 242 7.59 -13.71 -6.86
CA ILE A 242 8.93 -13.30 -7.28
C ILE A 242 9.72 -12.94 -6.04
N ILE A 243 10.48 -13.90 -5.50
CA ILE A 243 11.21 -13.74 -4.24
C ILE A 243 12.49 -12.95 -4.50
N LEU A 244 12.53 -11.73 -3.97
CA LEU A 244 13.70 -10.86 -4.01
C LEU A 244 14.26 -10.65 -2.60
N SER A 245 15.59 -10.55 -2.47
CA SER A 245 16.26 -10.35 -1.18
C SER A 245 16.03 -8.94 -0.62
N ASP A 246 16.13 -8.77 0.69
CA ASP A 246 16.06 -7.45 1.32
C ASP A 246 17.19 -6.52 0.86
N ASP A 247 18.36 -7.08 0.57
CA ASP A 247 19.51 -6.37 0.06
C ASP A 247 19.23 -5.76 -1.32
N PHE A 248 18.62 -6.53 -2.23
CA PHE A 248 18.20 -6.03 -3.54
C PHE A 248 17.31 -4.79 -3.44
N TYR A 249 16.36 -4.78 -2.50
CA TYR A 249 15.48 -3.61 -2.31
C TYR A 249 16.19 -2.35 -1.82
N THR A 250 17.40 -2.47 -1.27
CA THR A 250 18.21 -1.30 -0.92
C THR A 250 18.85 -0.64 -2.13
N HIS A 251 19.00 -1.36 -3.24
CA HIS A 251 19.64 -0.90 -4.49
C HIS A 251 18.65 -0.27 -5.47
N ILE A 252 17.34 -0.39 -5.26
CA ILE A 252 16.33 0.16 -6.17
C ILE A 252 15.52 1.28 -5.52
N GLU A 253 14.93 2.10 -6.36
CA GLU A 253 14.01 3.17 -5.94
C GLU A 253 12.55 2.88 -6.27
N GLY A 254 12.29 1.90 -7.12
CA GLY A 254 10.94 1.48 -7.46
C GLY A 254 10.93 0.25 -8.35
N LEU A 255 9.84 -0.51 -8.28
CA LEU A 255 9.63 -1.73 -9.04
C LEU A 255 8.18 -1.85 -9.45
N GLN A 256 7.92 -2.21 -10.72
CA GLN A 256 6.57 -2.40 -11.25
C GLN A 256 6.58 -3.45 -12.36
N TYR A 257 5.56 -4.29 -12.37
CA TYR A 257 5.33 -5.32 -13.38
C TYR A 257 4.20 -4.87 -14.30
N ILE A 258 4.43 -4.88 -15.61
CA ILE A 258 3.44 -4.46 -16.62
C ILE A 258 3.18 -5.61 -17.55
N GLN A 259 1.91 -6.02 -17.66
CA GLN A 259 1.50 -7.07 -18.57
C GLN A 259 0.48 -6.55 -19.59
N THR A 260 0.86 -6.55 -20.87
CA THR A 260 0.02 -6.15 -22.01
C THR A 260 -0.25 -7.31 -22.98
N ARG A 261 0.47 -8.42 -22.80
CA ARG A 261 0.39 -9.64 -23.61
C ARG A 261 0.44 -10.86 -22.69
N GLU A 262 -0.41 -11.85 -22.98
CA GLU A 262 -0.42 -13.10 -22.23
C GLU A 262 0.96 -13.78 -22.26
N GLY A 263 1.37 -14.33 -21.14
CA GLY A 263 2.66 -14.99 -20.95
C GLY A 263 3.88 -14.07 -20.95
N TYR A 264 3.73 -12.74 -21.12
CA TYR A 264 4.85 -11.83 -21.23
C TYR A 264 4.72 -10.67 -20.24
N VAL A 265 5.77 -10.40 -19.47
CA VAL A 265 5.80 -9.31 -18.50
C VAL A 265 6.98 -8.37 -18.76
N THR A 266 6.71 -7.08 -18.74
CA THR A 266 7.74 -6.05 -18.69
C THR A 266 7.95 -5.65 -17.23
N VAL A 267 9.18 -5.81 -16.74
CA VAL A 267 9.59 -5.40 -15.39
C VAL A 267 10.24 -4.03 -15.49
N CYS A 268 9.62 -3.04 -14.88
CA CYS A 268 10.14 -1.68 -14.82
C CYS A 268 10.80 -1.47 -13.45
N VAL A 269 12.10 -1.15 -13.43
CA VAL A 269 12.86 -0.85 -12.22
C VAL A 269 13.41 0.57 -12.29
N ILE A 270 13.30 1.31 -11.18
CA ILE A 270 14.02 2.57 -11.00
C ILE A 270 15.31 2.23 -10.25
N PRO A 271 16.50 2.32 -10.90
CA PRO A 271 17.78 2.09 -10.25
C PRO A 271 18.02 3.09 -9.12
N GLY A 272 18.46 2.60 -7.97
CA GLY A 272 18.91 3.41 -6.85
C GLY A 272 20.42 3.45 -6.73
N ASN A 273 20.91 4.07 -5.66
CA ASN A 273 22.33 4.09 -5.37
C ASN A 273 22.82 2.66 -5.04
N GLY A 274 23.83 2.19 -5.78
CA GLY A 274 24.36 0.83 -5.64
C GLY A 274 23.77 -0.20 -6.60
N TYR A 275 22.78 0.18 -7.44
CA TYR A 275 22.23 -0.71 -8.45
C TYR A 275 23.30 -1.06 -9.51
N THR A 276 23.40 -2.34 -9.85
CA THR A 276 24.43 -2.89 -10.74
C THR A 276 23.82 -3.79 -11.82
N THR A 277 24.60 -4.11 -12.82
CA THR A 277 24.23 -5.14 -13.83
C THR A 277 23.93 -6.50 -13.19
N GLN A 278 24.51 -6.80 -12.01
CA GLN A 278 24.23 -8.03 -11.28
C GLN A 278 22.83 -8.02 -10.69
N ASP A 279 22.36 -6.86 -10.20
CA ASP A 279 21.00 -6.67 -9.71
C ASP A 279 19.99 -6.83 -10.85
N SER A 280 20.28 -6.24 -12.03
CA SER A 280 19.45 -6.44 -13.24
C SER A 280 19.32 -7.92 -13.60
N LYS A 281 20.42 -8.68 -13.60
CA LYS A 281 20.41 -10.12 -13.87
C LYS A 281 19.66 -10.90 -12.81
N TYR A 282 19.84 -10.53 -11.56
CA TYR A 282 19.13 -11.18 -10.44
C TYR A 282 17.61 -10.99 -10.58
N LEU A 283 17.13 -9.75 -10.74
CA LEU A 283 15.73 -9.44 -10.94
C LEU A 283 15.12 -10.17 -12.14
N PHE A 284 15.84 -10.13 -13.27
CA PHE A 284 15.43 -10.83 -14.49
C PHE A 284 15.27 -12.33 -14.25
N ASN A 285 16.25 -12.98 -13.63
CA ASN A 285 16.24 -14.43 -13.40
C ASN A 285 15.12 -14.85 -12.44
N GLN A 286 14.88 -14.09 -11.37
CA GLN A 286 13.79 -14.37 -10.43
C GLN A 286 12.42 -14.24 -11.12
N THR A 287 12.24 -13.20 -11.92
CA THR A 287 11.01 -13.02 -12.67
C THR A 287 10.83 -14.10 -13.75
N ALA A 288 11.87 -14.43 -14.49
CA ALA A 288 11.84 -15.47 -15.51
C ALA A 288 11.49 -16.84 -14.93
N HIS A 289 12.04 -17.17 -13.74
CA HIS A 289 11.70 -18.41 -13.04
C HIS A 289 10.19 -18.48 -12.74
N VAL A 290 9.59 -17.42 -12.26
CA VAL A 290 8.16 -17.37 -11.93
C VAL A 290 7.29 -17.34 -13.18
N MET A 291 7.72 -16.68 -14.25
CA MET A 291 6.96 -16.58 -15.51
C MET A 291 7.08 -17.83 -16.40
N GLY A 292 7.98 -18.75 -16.09
CA GLY A 292 8.18 -20.00 -16.81
C GLY A 292 9.25 -19.96 -17.90
N GLY A 293 10.07 -18.90 -17.98
CA GLY A 293 11.22 -18.80 -18.87
C GLY A 293 11.66 -17.38 -19.22
N ALA A 294 12.88 -17.26 -19.69
CA ALA A 294 13.50 -15.97 -20.03
C ALA A 294 12.82 -15.25 -21.22
N ASP A 295 12.22 -16.00 -22.14
CA ASP A 295 11.54 -15.44 -23.32
C ASP A 295 10.26 -14.68 -22.97
N TYR A 296 9.78 -14.80 -21.74
CA TYR A 296 8.56 -14.19 -21.23
C TYR A 296 8.79 -12.92 -20.42
N VAL A 297 10.03 -12.45 -20.32
CA VAL A 297 10.40 -11.32 -19.47
C VAL A 297 11.21 -10.29 -20.25
N GLU A 298 10.82 -9.03 -20.10
CA GLU A 298 11.61 -7.87 -20.52
C GLU A 298 11.92 -7.02 -19.29
N LEU A 299 13.19 -6.67 -19.07
CA LEU A 299 13.60 -5.75 -18.01
C LEU A 299 13.88 -4.37 -18.59
N LYS A 300 13.29 -3.33 -17.99
CA LYS A 300 13.49 -1.92 -18.35
C LYS A 300 13.91 -1.12 -17.13
N GLU A 301 15.02 -0.43 -17.24
CA GLU A 301 15.38 0.64 -16.31
C GLU A 301 14.66 1.91 -16.74
N VAL A 302 13.93 2.53 -15.79
CA VAL A 302 13.06 3.69 -16.03
C VAL A 302 13.32 4.78 -14.98
N SER A 303 12.97 6.02 -15.31
CA SER A 303 13.02 7.15 -14.36
C SER A 303 11.78 7.24 -13.49
N ASP A 304 10.63 6.77 -14.01
CA ASP A 304 9.33 6.87 -13.34
C ASP A 304 8.49 5.62 -13.55
N LEU A 305 7.66 5.28 -12.56
CA LEU A 305 6.67 4.22 -12.63
C LEU A 305 5.29 4.78 -12.99
N GLN A 306 4.46 3.94 -13.62
CA GLN A 306 3.13 4.34 -14.03
C GLN A 306 2.15 4.38 -12.83
N THR A 307 1.27 5.38 -12.84
CA THR A 307 0.18 5.50 -11.87
C THR A 307 -1.19 5.45 -12.56
N MET A 308 -2.22 5.11 -11.81
CA MET A 308 -3.61 5.22 -12.24
C MET A 308 -4.02 6.69 -12.45
N PRO A 309 -5.12 6.99 -13.20
CA PRO A 309 -5.61 8.37 -13.42
C PRO A 309 -5.89 9.14 -12.14
N ASN A 310 -6.26 8.44 -11.07
CA ASN A 310 -6.50 9.00 -9.74
C ASN A 310 -5.22 9.18 -8.92
N GLY A 311 -4.03 8.99 -9.52
CA GLY A 311 -2.73 9.09 -8.87
C GLY A 311 -2.32 7.86 -8.05
N LYS A 312 -3.16 6.81 -7.98
CA LYS A 312 -2.85 5.59 -7.22
C LYS A 312 -1.78 4.77 -7.93
N PHE A 313 -0.77 4.33 -7.19
CA PHE A 313 0.22 3.37 -7.65
C PHE A 313 -0.29 1.93 -7.52
N LEU A 314 0.02 1.09 -8.52
CA LEU A 314 -0.19 -0.36 -8.47
C LEU A 314 1.13 -1.05 -8.80
N PRO A 315 1.59 -2.02 -8.00
CA PRO A 315 2.82 -2.77 -8.27
C PRO A 315 2.71 -3.64 -9.53
N VAL A 316 1.49 -4.04 -9.90
CA VAL A 316 1.19 -4.77 -11.12
C VAL A 316 0.16 -4.01 -11.95
N LEU A 317 0.49 -3.73 -13.19
CA LEU A 317 -0.43 -3.20 -14.20
C LEU A 317 -0.73 -4.30 -15.23
N ASN A 318 -1.76 -5.09 -14.98
CA ASN A 318 -2.20 -6.11 -15.92
C ASN A 318 -3.35 -5.58 -16.79
N TYR A 319 -3.02 -5.17 -18.02
CA TYR A 319 -3.98 -4.61 -18.97
C TYR A 319 -4.93 -5.66 -19.55
N LEU A 320 -4.66 -6.95 -19.36
CA LEU A 320 -5.51 -8.04 -19.82
C LEU A 320 -6.63 -8.35 -18.83
N LEU A 321 -6.33 -8.21 -17.53
CA LEU A 321 -7.25 -8.57 -16.44
C LEU A 321 -7.95 -7.35 -15.83
N ASN A 322 -7.39 -6.15 -15.97
CA ASN A 322 -7.93 -4.93 -15.37
C ASN A 322 -8.63 -4.04 -16.39
N PRO A 323 -9.97 -4.06 -16.49
CA PRO A 323 -10.72 -3.25 -17.46
C PRO A 323 -10.52 -1.74 -17.29
N ALA A 324 -10.23 -1.26 -16.07
CA ALA A 324 -9.98 0.15 -15.78
C ALA A 324 -8.68 0.67 -16.42
N LEU A 325 -7.71 -0.21 -16.71
CA LEU A 325 -6.49 0.12 -17.44
C LEU A 325 -6.72 0.15 -18.96
N SER A 326 -7.64 -0.66 -19.47
CA SER A 326 -7.89 -0.84 -20.90
C SER A 326 -8.61 0.35 -21.54
N GLN A 327 -9.35 1.14 -20.79
CA GLN A 327 -10.08 2.32 -21.27
C GLN A 327 -9.20 3.51 -21.70
N ARG A 328 -7.88 3.40 -21.58
CA ARG A 328 -6.90 4.45 -21.97
C ARG A 328 -6.40 4.39 -23.42
N ARG A 329 -6.81 3.42 -24.22
CA ARG A 329 -6.31 3.24 -25.60
C ARG A 329 -7.19 3.86 -26.69
N SER A 330 -8.19 4.66 -26.31
CA SER A 330 -9.02 5.43 -27.25
C SER A 330 -8.75 6.92 -27.20
#